data_47d481f53702741c12eae1664b7199e5
#
_entry.id   47d481f53702741c12eae1664b7199e5
#
_cell.length_a   1.000
_cell.length_b   1.000
_cell.length_c   1.000
_cell.angle_alpha   90.00
_cell.angle_beta   90.00
_cell.angle_gamma   90.00
#
_symmetry.space_group_name_H-M   'P 1'
#
loop_
_entity.id
_entity.type
_entity.pdbx_description
1 polymer ?
#
loop_
_entity_poly.entity_id
_entity_poly.type
_entity_poly.pdbx_seq_one_letter_code
_entity_poly.pdbx_strand_id
1 'polypeptide(L)'
;MTLSLQQRIQHFYDQSSGLWERIWGEHMHHGYYGADGRQKKERRQAQIDLIDELLRWGEVTQAQKILDVGCGIGGSSLYLAEKFGAEATGITLSPVQAQRARERAKAAGLPAQFEVADALHMPFEDASFDFVWSLESGEHMPDKVKFVQECFRVLKPGGRFIMATWCHRPIAPPEAPLTVEEEQHLAKIYEVYCLPHVISLPEYAEIAQSTGFQNLRTEDWSTAVAPFWDVVIDSAFTPAALVGLVQAGWTTVRAALSLGLMQRGYQTGLVRFGLLTGTR
;
A
#
# COMPACT_ATOMS: atom_id res chain seq x y z
N MET A 1 -13.89 14.82 -22.67
CA MET A 1 -12.71 15.23 -21.88
C MET A 1 -12.07 13.97 -21.32
N THR A 2 -10.77 13.81 -21.49
CA THR A 2 -10.04 12.66 -20.93
C THR A 2 -9.83 12.92 -19.44
N LEU A 3 -10.16 11.95 -18.58
CA LEU A 3 -9.95 12.05 -17.14
C LEU A 3 -8.46 12.22 -16.81
N SER A 4 -8.12 13.05 -15.83
CA SER A 4 -6.76 13.11 -15.28
C SER A 4 -6.37 11.79 -14.64
N LEU A 5 -5.07 11.56 -14.40
CA LEU A 5 -4.60 10.34 -13.72
C LEU A 5 -5.25 10.19 -12.33
N GLN A 6 -5.29 11.27 -11.55
CA GLN A 6 -5.94 11.28 -10.22
C GLN A 6 -7.42 10.90 -10.32
N GLN A 7 -8.16 11.45 -11.26
CA GLN A 7 -9.57 11.09 -11.49
C GLN A 7 -9.73 9.63 -11.90
N ARG A 8 -8.78 9.06 -12.68
CA ARG A 8 -8.81 7.63 -13.03
C ARG A 8 -8.53 6.74 -11.83
N ILE A 9 -7.56 7.10 -10.99
CA ILE A 9 -7.25 6.38 -9.75
C ILE A 9 -8.44 6.45 -8.79
N GLN A 10 -9.00 7.65 -8.57
CA GLN A 10 -10.20 7.83 -7.75
C GLN A 10 -11.35 6.93 -8.25
N HIS A 11 -11.67 7.02 -9.54
CA HIS A 11 -12.75 6.24 -10.15
C HIS A 11 -12.53 4.72 -10.04
N PHE A 12 -11.28 4.28 -10.22
CA PHE A 12 -10.91 2.88 -10.04
C PHE A 12 -11.25 2.40 -8.62
N TYR A 13 -10.86 3.14 -7.58
CA TYR A 13 -11.14 2.79 -6.19
C TYR A 13 -12.61 2.96 -5.82
N ASP A 14 -13.29 3.99 -6.31
CA ASP A 14 -14.73 4.18 -6.08
C ASP A 14 -15.55 2.99 -6.58
N GLN A 15 -15.17 2.41 -7.73
CA GLN A 15 -15.85 1.26 -8.30
C GLN A 15 -15.41 -0.08 -7.71
N SER A 16 -14.13 -0.23 -7.38
CA SER A 16 -13.55 -1.52 -7.00
C SER A 16 -13.53 -1.79 -5.50
N SER A 17 -13.59 -0.76 -4.64
CA SER A 17 -13.45 -0.92 -3.19
C SER A 17 -14.43 -1.91 -2.58
N GLY A 18 -15.69 -1.92 -3.03
CA GLY A 18 -16.68 -2.89 -2.55
C GLY A 18 -16.39 -4.34 -2.96
N LEU A 19 -15.70 -4.55 -4.10
CA LEU A 19 -15.23 -5.87 -4.51
C LEU A 19 -14.03 -6.30 -3.66
N TRP A 20 -13.05 -5.42 -3.54
CA TRP A 20 -11.83 -5.70 -2.76
C TRP A 20 -12.14 -5.96 -1.30
N GLU A 21 -13.06 -5.20 -0.68
CA GLU A 21 -13.51 -5.43 0.70
C GLU A 21 -14.11 -6.82 0.89
N ARG A 22 -14.91 -7.32 -0.07
CA ARG A 22 -15.45 -8.69 -0.04
C ARG A 22 -14.38 -9.77 -0.22
N ILE A 23 -13.37 -9.50 -1.06
CA ILE A 23 -12.32 -10.47 -1.38
C ILE A 23 -11.20 -10.41 -0.33
N TRP A 24 -10.74 -9.22 0.06
CA TRP A 24 -9.57 -9.01 0.91
C TRP A 24 -9.92 -8.64 2.36
N GLY A 25 -11.18 -8.29 2.64
CA GLY A 25 -11.62 -7.85 3.95
C GLY A 25 -11.28 -6.38 4.20
N GLU A 26 -11.06 -6.06 5.46
CA GLU A 26 -10.81 -4.68 5.92
C GLU A 26 -9.41 -4.15 5.64
N HIS A 27 -8.45 -5.05 5.43
CA HIS A 27 -7.08 -4.71 5.08
C HIS A 27 -6.86 -4.93 3.58
N MET A 28 -6.60 -3.86 2.84
CA MET A 28 -6.47 -3.90 1.38
C MET A 28 -4.99 -3.95 0.95
N HIS A 29 -4.19 -4.75 1.65
CA HIS A 29 -2.76 -4.91 1.43
C HIS A 29 -2.32 -6.36 1.59
N HIS A 30 -1.06 -6.66 1.23
CA HIS A 30 -0.46 -7.98 1.38
C HIS A 30 -0.49 -8.46 2.84
N GLY A 31 -0.22 -9.76 3.01
CA GLY A 31 0.03 -10.39 4.31
C GLY A 31 1.50 -10.76 4.48
N TYR A 32 1.94 -10.96 5.73
CA TYR A 32 3.26 -11.47 6.07
C TYR A 32 3.22 -12.96 6.39
N TYR A 33 3.96 -13.76 5.63
CA TYR A 33 3.98 -15.22 5.71
C TYR A 33 5.30 -15.76 6.26
N GLY A 34 5.96 -15.00 7.15
CA GLY A 34 7.29 -15.28 7.67
C GLY A 34 8.39 -14.76 6.74
N ALA A 35 9.60 -14.59 7.26
CA ALA A 35 10.72 -14.05 6.49
C ALA A 35 11.05 -14.88 5.23
N ASP A 36 10.80 -16.19 5.28
CA ASP A 36 11.00 -17.12 4.17
C ASP A 36 9.75 -17.39 3.33
N GLY A 37 8.60 -16.74 3.65
CA GLY A 37 7.34 -16.90 2.95
C GLY A 37 6.68 -18.28 3.12
N ARG A 38 7.05 -19.07 4.14
CA ARG A 38 6.59 -20.47 4.26
C ARG A 38 5.51 -20.70 5.31
N GLN A 39 5.19 -19.68 6.09
CA GLN A 39 4.16 -19.81 7.14
C GLN A 39 2.77 -19.86 6.51
N LYS A 40 2.02 -20.90 6.81
CA LYS A 40 0.61 -20.99 6.42
C LYS A 40 -0.23 -20.21 7.42
N LYS A 41 -0.91 -19.20 6.94
CA LYS A 41 -1.75 -18.30 7.75
C LYS A 41 -3.06 -18.01 7.04
N GLU A 42 -4.09 -17.78 7.83
CA GLU A 42 -5.32 -17.16 7.36
C GLU A 42 -4.97 -15.73 6.87
N ARG A 43 -5.61 -15.29 5.77
CA ARG A 43 -5.28 -14.04 5.08
C ARG A 43 -5.35 -12.82 6.00
N ARG A 44 -6.44 -12.66 6.76
CA ARG A 44 -6.61 -11.52 7.66
C ARG A 44 -5.54 -11.48 8.74
N GLN A 45 -5.20 -12.65 9.30
CA GLN A 45 -4.11 -12.72 10.27
C GLN A 45 -2.75 -12.36 9.64
N ALA A 46 -2.48 -12.84 8.43
CA ALA A 46 -1.25 -12.47 7.73
C ALA A 46 -1.17 -10.96 7.44
N GLN A 47 -2.30 -10.31 7.14
CA GLN A 47 -2.36 -8.86 6.94
C GLN A 47 -2.09 -8.09 8.25
N ILE A 48 -2.65 -8.52 9.37
CA ILE A 48 -2.37 -7.96 10.71
C ILE A 48 -0.89 -8.16 11.06
N ASP A 49 -0.36 -9.37 10.84
CA ASP A 49 1.04 -9.68 11.09
C ASP A 49 1.98 -8.79 10.25
N LEU A 50 1.59 -8.42 9.03
CA LEU A 50 2.38 -7.48 8.21
C LEU A 50 2.51 -6.12 8.90
N ILE A 51 1.42 -5.58 9.43
CA ILE A 51 1.46 -4.30 10.17
C ILE A 51 2.37 -4.44 11.39
N ASP A 52 2.21 -5.50 12.18
CA ASP A 52 3.01 -5.71 13.39
C ASP A 52 4.51 -5.90 13.10
N GLU A 53 4.84 -6.64 12.04
CA GLU A 53 6.22 -6.82 11.60
C GLU A 53 6.84 -5.51 11.10
N LEU A 54 6.08 -4.70 10.33
CA LEU A 54 6.52 -3.39 9.87
C LEU A 54 6.78 -2.44 11.05
N LEU A 55 5.91 -2.43 12.07
CA LEU A 55 6.11 -1.64 13.28
C LEU A 55 7.36 -2.08 14.06
N ARG A 56 7.58 -3.41 14.18
CA ARG A 56 8.77 -3.97 14.83
C ARG A 56 10.03 -3.62 14.05
N TRP A 57 10.02 -3.82 12.74
CA TRP A 57 11.13 -3.49 11.86
C TRP A 57 11.43 -1.99 11.88
N GLY A 58 10.41 -1.13 11.87
CA GLY A 58 10.56 0.32 11.96
C GLY A 58 10.81 0.83 13.38
N GLU A 59 10.87 -0.06 14.39
CA GLU A 59 11.14 0.29 15.81
C GLU A 59 10.11 1.28 16.36
N VAL A 60 8.84 1.19 15.94
CA VAL A 60 7.74 2.02 16.43
C VAL A 60 7.04 1.31 17.58
N THR A 61 7.29 1.78 18.79
CA THR A 61 6.71 1.24 20.03
C THR A 61 5.60 2.10 20.61
N GLN A 62 5.49 3.35 20.15
CA GLN A 62 4.47 4.30 20.57
C GLN A 62 4.24 5.36 19.49
N ALA A 63 3.02 5.88 19.44
CA ALA A 63 2.63 7.02 18.61
C ALA A 63 1.45 7.72 19.29
N GLN A 64 1.29 9.02 19.05
CA GLN A 64 0.17 9.82 19.59
C GLN A 64 -0.69 10.39 18.46
N LYS A 65 -0.06 10.90 17.40
CA LYS A 65 -0.74 11.44 16.21
C LYS A 65 -0.19 10.77 14.96
N ILE A 66 -1.00 9.93 14.37
CA ILE A 66 -0.65 9.08 13.22
C ILE A 66 -1.30 9.65 11.95
N LEU A 67 -0.52 9.76 10.88
CA LEU A 67 -1.05 9.98 9.54
C LEU A 67 -0.88 8.69 8.72
N ASP A 68 -1.98 8.17 8.19
CA ASP A 68 -2.02 7.05 7.25
C ASP A 68 -2.27 7.57 5.83
N VAL A 69 -1.21 7.57 5.01
CA VAL A 69 -1.23 8.13 3.66
C VAL A 69 -1.62 7.06 2.65
N GLY A 70 -2.82 7.18 2.11
CA GLY A 70 -3.43 6.14 1.27
C GLY A 70 -4.17 5.08 2.09
N CYS A 71 -4.93 5.52 3.08
CA CYS A 71 -5.56 4.68 4.11
C CYS A 71 -6.60 3.67 3.61
N GLY A 72 -6.99 3.73 2.33
CA GLY A 72 -8.07 2.89 1.81
C GLY A 72 -9.35 3.02 2.64
N ILE A 73 -9.92 1.89 3.06
CA ILE A 73 -11.11 1.83 3.93
C ILE A 73 -10.78 1.84 5.43
N GLY A 74 -9.57 2.28 5.80
CA GLY A 74 -9.16 2.56 7.18
C GLY A 74 -8.66 1.37 7.98
N GLY A 75 -8.39 0.21 7.37
CA GLY A 75 -7.97 -0.99 8.11
C GLY A 75 -6.73 -0.77 8.96
N SER A 76 -5.63 -0.29 8.35
CA SER A 76 -4.38 0.02 9.07
C SER A 76 -4.55 1.17 10.06
N SER A 77 -5.24 2.25 9.65
CA SER A 77 -5.47 3.42 10.52
C SER A 77 -6.16 3.03 11.81
N LEU A 78 -7.22 2.21 11.74
CA LEU A 78 -7.99 1.77 12.92
C LEU A 78 -7.15 0.83 13.80
N TYR A 79 -6.42 -0.11 13.18
CA TYR A 79 -5.52 -0.99 13.91
C TYR A 79 -4.44 -0.23 14.68
N LEU A 80 -3.80 0.77 14.04
CA LEU A 80 -2.78 1.61 14.66
C LEU A 80 -3.36 2.48 15.79
N ALA A 81 -4.56 3.07 15.58
CA ALA A 81 -5.26 3.84 16.60
C ALA A 81 -5.55 3.00 17.85
N GLU A 82 -6.06 1.79 17.69
CA GLU A 82 -6.35 0.88 18.80
C GLU A 82 -5.06 0.42 19.50
N LYS A 83 -4.06 -0.01 18.72
CA LYS A 83 -2.80 -0.54 19.24
C LYS A 83 -2.03 0.44 20.12
N PHE A 84 -1.99 1.71 19.72
CA PHE A 84 -1.25 2.76 20.41
C PHE A 84 -2.11 3.64 21.33
N GLY A 85 -3.44 3.51 21.27
CA GLY A 85 -4.35 4.46 21.91
C GLY A 85 -4.19 5.88 21.35
N ALA A 86 -3.91 5.99 20.05
CA ALA A 86 -3.51 7.21 19.36
C ALA A 86 -4.62 7.81 18.52
N GLU A 87 -4.52 9.11 18.22
CA GLU A 87 -5.33 9.77 17.21
C GLU A 87 -4.78 9.40 15.83
N ALA A 88 -5.60 8.76 14.98
CA ALA A 88 -5.22 8.45 13.60
C ALA A 88 -5.98 9.33 12.61
N THR A 89 -5.27 9.90 11.64
CA THR A 89 -5.84 10.57 10.49
C THR A 89 -5.47 9.78 9.24
N GLY A 90 -6.47 9.35 8.47
CA GLY A 90 -6.25 8.67 7.19
C GLY A 90 -6.63 9.58 6.02
N ILE A 91 -5.83 9.58 4.96
CA ILE A 91 -6.15 10.27 3.72
C ILE A 91 -6.25 9.31 2.55
N THR A 92 -7.20 9.54 1.66
CA THR A 92 -7.41 8.80 0.40
C THR A 92 -7.99 9.73 -0.67
N LEU A 93 -7.75 9.44 -1.94
CA LEU A 93 -8.39 10.14 -3.06
C LEU A 93 -9.87 9.75 -3.25
N SER A 94 -10.31 8.61 -2.72
CA SER A 94 -11.65 8.06 -2.92
C SER A 94 -12.63 8.52 -1.84
N PRO A 95 -13.67 9.32 -2.17
CA PRO A 95 -14.73 9.66 -1.22
C PRO A 95 -15.49 8.43 -0.74
N VAL A 96 -15.60 7.38 -1.55
CA VAL A 96 -16.24 6.11 -1.18
C VAL A 96 -15.43 5.41 -0.08
N GLN A 97 -14.10 5.33 -0.23
CA GLN A 97 -13.24 4.76 0.80
C GLN A 97 -13.27 5.58 2.08
N ALA A 98 -13.14 6.90 1.98
CA ALA A 98 -13.17 7.78 3.15
C ALA A 98 -14.48 7.64 3.93
N GLN A 99 -15.63 7.53 3.25
CA GLN A 99 -16.93 7.32 3.89
C GLN A 99 -16.98 5.98 4.63
N ARG A 100 -16.53 4.89 3.99
CA ARG A 100 -16.46 3.56 4.62
C ARG A 100 -15.55 3.54 5.83
N ALA A 101 -14.39 4.20 5.76
CA ALA A 101 -13.45 4.30 6.86
C ALA A 101 -14.06 5.05 8.06
N ARG A 102 -14.82 6.15 7.82
CA ARG A 102 -15.55 6.88 8.88
C ARG A 102 -16.62 6.02 9.56
N GLU A 103 -17.37 5.25 8.77
CA GLU A 103 -18.40 4.34 9.29
C GLU A 103 -17.78 3.27 10.20
N ARG A 104 -16.63 2.72 9.79
CA ARG A 104 -15.87 1.73 10.57
C ARG A 104 -15.29 2.32 11.85
N ALA A 105 -14.70 3.52 11.80
CA ALA A 105 -14.21 4.22 12.99
C ALA A 105 -15.31 4.47 14.00
N LYS A 106 -16.48 4.93 13.54
CA LYS A 106 -17.66 5.14 14.38
C LYS A 106 -18.14 3.83 15.00
N ALA A 107 -18.22 2.75 14.23
CA ALA A 107 -18.65 1.45 14.73
C ALA A 107 -17.67 0.87 15.77
N ALA A 108 -16.36 1.09 15.60
CA ALA A 108 -15.32 0.66 16.52
C ALA A 108 -15.15 1.60 17.74
N GLY A 109 -15.71 2.82 17.71
CA GLY A 109 -15.54 3.82 18.76
C GLY A 109 -14.10 4.31 18.91
N LEU A 110 -13.31 4.29 17.82
CA LEU A 110 -11.90 4.66 17.82
C LEU A 110 -11.70 6.13 17.43
N PRO A 111 -10.67 6.82 17.97
CA PRO A 111 -10.33 8.20 17.65
C PRO A 111 -9.61 8.30 16.30
N ALA A 112 -10.30 7.97 15.21
CA ALA A 112 -9.78 8.00 13.86
C ALA A 112 -10.64 8.92 12.96
N GLN A 113 -9.98 9.75 12.16
CA GLN A 113 -10.58 10.67 11.20
C GLN A 113 -10.10 10.33 9.79
N PHE A 114 -10.99 10.56 8.80
CA PHE A 114 -10.67 10.22 7.42
C PHE A 114 -11.07 11.36 6.48
N GLU A 115 -10.13 11.76 5.61
CA GLU A 115 -10.28 12.88 4.70
C GLU A 115 -10.05 12.44 3.25
N VAL A 116 -10.76 13.11 2.34
CA VAL A 116 -10.46 13.00 0.91
C VAL A 116 -9.40 14.05 0.61
N ALA A 117 -8.17 13.60 0.39
CA ALA A 117 -7.04 14.48 0.16
C ALA A 117 -6.01 13.86 -0.81
N ASP A 118 -5.27 14.74 -1.50
CA ASP A 118 -4.15 14.37 -2.35
C ASP A 118 -2.87 14.27 -1.51
N ALA A 119 -2.22 13.11 -1.53
CA ALA A 119 -0.95 12.89 -0.84
C ALA A 119 0.20 13.77 -1.36
N LEU A 120 0.06 14.35 -2.54
CA LEU A 120 1.04 15.30 -3.10
C LEU A 120 0.84 16.74 -2.61
N HIS A 121 -0.31 17.03 -1.95
CA HIS A 121 -0.67 18.35 -1.42
C HIS A 121 -1.52 18.16 -0.16
N MET A 122 -0.92 17.62 0.90
CA MET A 122 -1.63 17.28 2.13
C MET A 122 -2.14 18.54 2.85
N PRO A 123 -3.42 18.58 3.28
CA PRO A 123 -4.03 19.77 3.89
C PRO A 123 -3.67 19.90 5.38
N PHE A 124 -2.45 19.59 5.74
CA PHE A 124 -1.96 19.65 7.12
C PHE A 124 -0.80 20.62 7.25
N GLU A 125 -0.68 21.21 8.43
CA GLU A 125 0.46 22.06 8.77
C GLU A 125 1.75 21.23 8.87
N ASP A 126 2.88 21.91 8.76
CA ASP A 126 4.19 21.29 8.98
C ASP A 126 4.30 20.73 10.39
N ALA A 127 5.00 19.62 10.57
CA ALA A 127 5.29 19.02 11.88
C ALA A 127 4.01 18.71 12.71
N SER A 128 2.95 18.19 12.07
CA SER A 128 1.67 17.88 12.72
C SER A 128 1.62 16.48 13.33
N PHE A 129 2.35 15.51 12.76
CA PHE A 129 2.28 14.09 13.13
C PHE A 129 3.61 13.59 13.69
N ASP A 130 3.55 12.69 14.67
CA ASP A 130 4.74 12.01 15.19
C ASP A 130 5.03 10.68 14.50
N PHE A 131 4.04 10.13 13.79
CA PHE A 131 4.19 8.94 12.96
C PHE A 131 3.45 9.09 11.64
N VAL A 132 4.17 8.90 10.52
CA VAL A 132 3.60 8.84 9.17
C VAL A 132 3.76 7.43 8.63
N TRP A 133 2.64 6.84 8.24
CA TRP A 133 2.50 5.50 7.74
C TRP A 133 2.01 5.53 6.29
N SER A 134 2.58 4.69 5.43
CA SER A 134 2.11 4.48 4.05
C SER A 134 2.32 3.02 3.68
N LEU A 135 1.23 2.28 3.56
CA LEU A 135 1.25 0.87 3.22
C LEU A 135 0.50 0.64 1.90
N GLU A 136 1.26 0.23 0.87
CA GLU A 136 0.74 -0.01 -0.49
C GLU A 136 -0.08 1.15 -1.05
N SER A 137 0.54 2.33 -1.00
CA SER A 137 -0.01 3.55 -1.61
C SER A 137 1.03 4.33 -2.41
N GLY A 138 2.32 4.17 -2.11
CA GLY A 138 3.43 4.84 -2.80
C GLY A 138 3.47 4.56 -4.31
N GLU A 139 3.09 3.37 -4.74
CA GLU A 139 3.00 2.97 -6.14
C GLU A 139 2.03 3.84 -6.95
N HIS A 140 0.98 4.36 -6.33
CA HIS A 140 -0.04 5.20 -6.97
C HIS A 140 0.39 6.67 -7.12
N MET A 141 1.47 7.10 -6.50
CA MET A 141 1.94 8.47 -6.53
C MET A 141 2.64 8.78 -7.86
N PRO A 142 2.14 9.72 -8.70
CA PRO A 142 2.79 10.06 -9.95
C PRO A 142 4.11 10.82 -9.75
N ASP A 143 4.23 11.59 -8.68
CA ASP A 143 5.43 12.32 -8.27
C ASP A 143 5.94 11.75 -6.95
N LYS A 144 6.90 10.82 -7.02
CA LYS A 144 7.47 10.14 -5.86
C LYS A 144 8.25 11.12 -4.98
N VAL A 145 8.91 12.09 -5.59
CA VAL A 145 9.69 13.12 -4.86
C VAL A 145 8.75 13.99 -4.04
N LYS A 146 7.71 14.51 -4.65
CA LYS A 146 6.71 15.35 -3.96
C LYS A 146 6.00 14.59 -2.84
N PHE A 147 5.66 13.34 -3.06
CA PHE A 147 5.06 12.48 -2.05
C PHE A 147 5.94 12.32 -0.81
N VAL A 148 7.23 11.98 -1.00
CA VAL A 148 8.18 11.81 0.10
C VAL A 148 8.44 13.14 0.81
N GLN A 149 8.50 14.26 0.07
CA GLN A 149 8.61 15.61 0.63
C GLN A 149 7.40 15.98 1.49
N GLU A 150 6.18 15.67 1.08
CA GLU A 150 4.97 15.93 1.86
C GLU A 150 4.95 15.07 3.14
N CYS A 151 5.32 13.77 3.07
CA CYS A 151 5.46 12.92 4.24
C CYS A 151 6.49 13.50 5.24
N PHE A 152 7.61 14.00 4.73
CA PHE A 152 8.61 14.67 5.56
C PHE A 152 8.09 15.96 6.18
N ARG A 153 7.43 16.81 5.39
CA ARG A 153 6.91 18.12 5.82
C ARG A 153 5.96 18.00 7.01
N VAL A 154 5.01 17.06 6.92
CA VAL A 154 3.98 16.91 7.97
C VAL A 154 4.47 16.15 9.19
N LEU A 155 5.62 15.47 9.10
CA LEU A 155 6.22 14.73 10.20
C LEU A 155 6.93 15.70 11.17
N LYS A 156 6.75 15.53 12.48
CA LYS A 156 7.46 16.31 13.51
C LYS A 156 8.95 16.00 13.52
N PRO A 157 9.82 16.94 13.96
CA PRO A 157 11.21 16.60 14.25
C PRO A 157 11.30 15.41 15.21
N GLY A 158 12.11 14.41 14.86
CA GLY A 158 12.22 13.14 15.58
C GLY A 158 11.08 12.15 15.32
N GLY A 159 10.06 12.53 14.54
CA GLY A 159 8.98 11.64 14.14
C GLY A 159 9.46 10.54 13.18
N ARG A 160 8.71 9.44 13.12
CA ARG A 160 9.04 8.25 12.34
C ARG A 160 8.20 8.19 11.07
N PHE A 161 8.83 7.84 9.95
CA PHE A 161 8.19 7.46 8.71
C PHE A 161 8.39 5.97 8.44
N ILE A 162 7.31 5.26 8.08
CA ILE A 162 7.36 3.90 7.52
C ILE A 162 6.56 3.89 6.23
N MET A 163 7.18 3.36 5.18
CA MET A 163 6.55 3.09 3.91
C MET A 163 6.83 1.65 3.49
N ALA A 164 5.81 0.95 3.01
CA ALA A 164 5.94 -0.29 2.26
C ALA A 164 5.16 -0.15 0.95
N THR A 165 5.79 -0.43 -0.18
CA THR A 165 5.23 -0.17 -1.51
C THR A 165 5.75 -1.13 -2.57
N TRP A 166 5.01 -1.26 -3.65
CA TRP A 166 5.48 -2.00 -4.80
C TRP A 166 6.58 -1.23 -5.52
N CYS A 167 7.64 -1.96 -5.84
CA CYS A 167 8.80 -1.47 -6.58
C CYS A 167 9.06 -2.38 -7.78
N HIS A 168 9.81 -1.92 -8.75
CA HIS A 168 10.50 -2.83 -9.67
C HIS A 168 11.86 -3.23 -9.09
N ARG A 169 12.46 -4.31 -9.61
CA ARG A 169 13.83 -4.69 -9.25
C ARG A 169 14.83 -3.53 -9.47
N PRO A 170 15.94 -3.48 -8.75
CA PRO A 170 16.99 -2.49 -9.01
C PRO A 170 17.49 -2.54 -10.46
N ILE A 171 17.87 -1.39 -10.99
CA ILE A 171 18.37 -1.20 -12.35
C ILE A 171 19.72 -0.46 -12.42
N ALA A 172 20.21 0.02 -11.26
CA ALA A 172 21.54 0.64 -11.20
C ALA A 172 22.64 -0.43 -11.12
N PRO A 173 23.83 -0.17 -11.65
CA PRO A 173 24.94 -1.12 -11.58
C PRO A 173 25.17 -1.66 -10.15
N PRO A 174 25.46 -2.98 -9.98
CA PRO A 174 25.80 -3.96 -11.04
C PRO A 174 24.59 -4.55 -11.79
N GLU A 175 23.37 -4.16 -11.46
CA GLU A 175 22.15 -4.66 -12.10
C GLU A 175 21.99 -4.12 -13.53
N ALA A 176 21.31 -4.91 -14.36
CA ALA A 176 21.03 -4.50 -15.74
C ALA A 176 19.74 -3.65 -15.82
N PRO A 177 19.61 -2.77 -16.83
CA PRO A 177 18.35 -2.12 -17.16
C PRO A 177 17.20 -3.13 -17.33
N LEU A 178 15.95 -2.67 -17.24
CA LEU A 178 14.80 -3.52 -17.55
C LEU A 178 14.87 -4.01 -19.00
N THR A 179 14.52 -5.26 -19.22
CA THR A 179 14.34 -5.80 -20.57
C THR A 179 13.00 -5.34 -21.16
N VAL A 180 12.86 -5.45 -22.47
CA VAL A 180 11.60 -5.12 -23.15
C VAL A 180 10.43 -5.94 -22.62
N GLU A 181 10.64 -7.21 -22.29
CA GLU A 181 9.64 -8.11 -21.72
C GLU A 181 9.21 -7.65 -20.30
N GLU A 182 10.16 -7.21 -19.49
CA GLU A 182 9.91 -6.67 -18.16
C GLU A 182 9.14 -5.35 -18.22
N GLU A 183 9.51 -4.44 -19.12
CA GLU A 183 8.79 -3.19 -19.36
C GLU A 183 7.35 -3.45 -19.80
N GLN A 184 7.13 -4.40 -20.73
CA GLN A 184 5.80 -4.79 -21.18
C GLN A 184 4.98 -5.42 -20.06
N HIS A 185 5.61 -6.20 -19.17
CA HIS A 185 4.94 -6.81 -18.02
C HIS A 185 4.49 -5.72 -17.02
N LEU A 186 5.38 -4.77 -16.68
CA LEU A 186 5.04 -3.63 -15.83
C LEU A 186 3.94 -2.77 -16.44
N ALA A 187 4.00 -2.50 -17.73
CA ALA A 187 2.97 -1.73 -18.43
C ALA A 187 1.57 -2.35 -18.28
N LYS A 188 1.46 -3.69 -18.35
CA LYS A 188 0.19 -4.40 -18.10
C LYS A 188 -0.27 -4.25 -16.65
N ILE A 189 0.64 -4.33 -15.67
CA ILE A 189 0.34 -4.08 -14.27
C ILE A 189 -0.18 -2.65 -14.09
N TYR A 190 0.48 -1.66 -14.68
CA TYR A 190 0.07 -0.25 -14.59
C TYR A 190 -1.31 -0.02 -15.20
N GLU A 191 -1.62 -0.66 -16.33
CA GLU A 191 -2.94 -0.57 -16.94
C GLU A 191 -4.03 -1.14 -16.02
N VAL A 192 -3.80 -2.34 -15.45
CA VAL A 192 -4.80 -3.05 -14.66
C VAL A 192 -5.07 -2.37 -13.33
N TYR A 193 -4.02 -1.95 -12.63
CA TYR A 193 -4.13 -1.34 -11.29
C TYR A 193 -4.19 0.19 -11.32
N CYS A 194 -4.29 0.78 -12.52
CA CYS A 194 -4.34 2.23 -12.71
C CYS A 194 -3.13 2.96 -12.11
N LEU A 195 -1.93 2.35 -12.22
CA LEU A 195 -0.69 2.92 -11.68
C LEU A 195 -0.06 3.89 -12.67
N PRO A 196 0.59 4.98 -12.20
CA PRO A 196 1.40 5.82 -13.06
C PRO A 196 2.68 5.09 -13.49
N HIS A 197 3.48 4.68 -12.56
CA HIS A 197 4.70 3.90 -12.66
C HIS A 197 5.19 3.52 -11.26
N VAL A 198 6.03 2.51 -11.15
CA VAL A 198 6.78 2.23 -9.93
C VAL A 198 8.26 2.51 -10.17
N ILE A 199 9.00 2.78 -9.10
CA ILE A 199 10.45 2.94 -9.08
C ILE A 199 11.07 1.85 -8.22
N SER A 200 12.38 1.70 -8.25
CA SER A 200 13.09 0.74 -7.40
C SER A 200 13.23 1.26 -5.97
N LEU A 201 13.47 0.35 -5.03
CA LEU A 201 13.68 0.70 -3.63
C LEU A 201 14.93 1.59 -3.41
N PRO A 202 16.08 1.40 -4.09
CA PRO A 202 17.19 2.34 -4.03
C PRO A 202 16.81 3.76 -4.44
N GLU A 203 15.99 3.95 -5.50
CA GLU A 203 15.53 5.28 -5.91
C GLU A 203 14.67 5.95 -4.83
N TYR A 204 13.80 5.19 -4.14
CA TYR A 204 13.08 5.72 -2.98
C TYR A 204 14.03 6.14 -1.85
N ALA A 205 15.09 5.36 -1.59
CA ALA A 205 16.10 5.70 -0.57
C ALA A 205 16.84 7.00 -0.92
N GLU A 206 17.23 7.19 -2.18
CA GLU A 206 17.87 8.42 -2.67
C GLU A 206 16.95 9.64 -2.53
N ILE A 207 15.66 9.49 -2.88
CA ILE A 207 14.67 10.54 -2.71
C ILE A 207 14.51 10.89 -1.21
N ALA A 208 14.39 9.90 -0.34
CA ALA A 208 14.25 10.14 1.09
C ALA A 208 15.50 10.81 1.68
N GLN A 209 16.69 10.36 1.29
CA GLN A 209 17.95 10.96 1.71
C GLN A 209 18.06 12.43 1.27
N SER A 210 17.76 12.72 0.01
CA SER A 210 17.81 14.08 -0.54
C SER A 210 16.72 15.00 0.03
N THR A 211 15.61 14.44 0.50
CA THR A 211 14.56 15.18 1.21
C THR A 211 14.99 15.58 2.63
N GLY A 212 15.94 14.85 3.24
CA GLY A 212 16.46 15.16 4.57
C GLY A 212 16.15 14.12 5.66
N PHE A 213 15.52 13.00 5.31
CA PHE A 213 15.30 11.90 6.26
C PHE A 213 16.63 11.38 6.80
N GLN A 214 16.67 11.13 8.11
CA GLN A 214 17.80 10.55 8.83
C GLN A 214 17.51 9.10 9.22
N ASN A 215 18.57 8.36 9.61
CA ASN A 215 18.47 6.97 10.07
C ASN A 215 17.69 6.07 9.09
N LEU A 216 17.92 6.31 7.79
CA LEU A 216 17.23 5.56 6.73
C LEU A 216 17.62 4.08 6.78
N ARG A 217 16.59 3.23 6.71
CA ARG A 217 16.74 1.78 6.50
C ARG A 217 15.79 1.36 5.41
N THR A 218 16.25 0.43 4.58
CA THR A 218 15.45 -0.20 3.53
C THR A 218 15.58 -1.72 3.61
N GLU A 219 14.52 -2.43 3.23
CA GLU A 219 14.53 -3.89 3.15
C GLU A 219 13.55 -4.36 2.06
N ASP A 220 13.86 -5.48 1.44
CA ASP A 220 13.01 -6.14 0.44
C ASP A 220 12.30 -7.33 1.09
N TRP A 221 10.98 -7.22 1.28
CA TRP A 221 10.16 -8.30 1.84
C TRP A 221 9.35 -9.07 0.78
N SER A 222 9.79 -9.04 -0.47
CA SER A 222 9.10 -9.74 -1.57
C SER A 222 8.84 -11.20 -1.26
N THR A 223 9.83 -11.91 -0.69
CA THR A 223 9.68 -13.33 -0.31
C THR A 223 8.63 -13.51 0.79
N ALA A 224 8.61 -12.63 1.77
CA ALA A 224 7.71 -12.72 2.91
C ALA A 224 6.24 -12.48 2.55
N VAL A 225 5.98 -11.67 1.51
CA VAL A 225 4.61 -11.29 1.12
C VAL A 225 4.11 -12.00 -0.13
N ALA A 226 4.98 -12.53 -0.99
CA ALA A 226 4.61 -13.18 -2.26
C ALA A 226 3.51 -14.25 -2.13
N PRO A 227 3.47 -15.09 -1.06
CA PRO A 227 2.41 -16.10 -0.91
C PRO A 227 0.99 -15.54 -0.83
N PHE A 228 0.83 -14.25 -0.57
CA PHE A 228 -0.46 -13.57 -0.62
C PHE A 228 -1.20 -13.80 -1.93
N TRP A 229 -0.48 -13.76 -3.06
CA TRP A 229 -1.08 -13.94 -4.38
C TRP A 229 -1.58 -15.36 -4.60
N ASP A 230 -0.88 -16.39 -4.08
CA ASP A 230 -1.34 -17.77 -4.13
C ASP A 230 -2.63 -17.93 -3.29
N VAL A 231 -2.66 -17.38 -2.08
CA VAL A 231 -3.84 -17.42 -1.18
C VAL A 231 -5.05 -16.73 -1.82
N VAL A 232 -4.85 -15.59 -2.47
CA VAL A 232 -5.94 -14.86 -3.14
C VAL A 232 -6.42 -15.61 -4.38
N ILE A 233 -5.52 -16.14 -5.19
CA ILE A 233 -5.86 -16.95 -6.37
C ILE A 233 -6.64 -18.19 -5.94
N ASP A 234 -6.16 -18.94 -4.96
CA ASP A 234 -6.83 -20.14 -4.43
C ASP A 234 -8.25 -19.81 -3.92
N SER A 235 -8.41 -18.65 -3.28
CA SER A 235 -9.73 -18.21 -2.80
C SER A 235 -10.71 -17.89 -3.94
N ALA A 236 -10.21 -17.45 -5.10
CA ALA A 236 -11.01 -17.14 -6.28
C ALA A 236 -11.52 -18.40 -7.02
N PHE A 237 -10.85 -19.56 -6.84
CA PHE A 237 -11.22 -20.83 -7.44
C PHE A 237 -12.11 -21.74 -6.56
N THR A 238 -12.62 -21.23 -5.44
CA THR A 238 -13.61 -21.98 -4.66
C THR A 238 -14.94 -22.14 -5.41
N PRO A 239 -15.69 -23.24 -5.22
CA PRO A 239 -16.98 -23.45 -5.89
C PRO A 239 -17.96 -22.28 -5.71
N ALA A 240 -17.96 -21.65 -4.54
CA ALA A 240 -18.80 -20.47 -4.26
C ALA A 240 -18.34 -19.23 -5.06
N ALA A 241 -17.03 -19.05 -5.24
CA ALA A 241 -16.49 -17.96 -6.04
C ALA A 241 -16.73 -18.15 -7.53
N LEU A 242 -16.67 -19.39 -8.04
CA LEU A 242 -16.96 -19.72 -9.45
C LEU A 242 -18.40 -19.40 -9.83
N VAL A 243 -19.37 -19.65 -8.94
CA VAL A 243 -20.78 -19.26 -9.16
C VAL A 243 -20.91 -17.73 -9.21
N GLY A 244 -20.18 -17.02 -8.34
CA GLY A 244 -20.11 -15.54 -8.34
C GLY A 244 -19.42 -14.96 -9.59
N LEU A 245 -18.40 -15.65 -10.12
CA LEU A 245 -17.68 -15.26 -11.34
C LEU A 245 -18.59 -15.27 -12.59
N VAL A 246 -19.45 -16.28 -12.71
CA VAL A 246 -20.41 -16.38 -13.82
C VAL A 246 -21.47 -15.26 -13.75
N GLN A 247 -21.82 -14.81 -12.55
CA GLN A 247 -22.80 -13.74 -12.33
C GLN A 247 -22.20 -12.32 -12.37
N ALA A 248 -20.91 -12.18 -12.14
CA ALA A 248 -20.23 -10.87 -11.99
C ALA A 248 -19.67 -10.28 -13.30
N GLY A 249 -19.75 -11.01 -14.42
CA GLY A 249 -19.40 -10.52 -15.75
C GLY A 249 -17.90 -10.28 -15.99
N TRP A 250 -17.59 -9.61 -17.12
CA TRP A 250 -16.23 -9.42 -17.66
C TRP A 250 -15.25 -8.72 -16.71
N THR A 251 -15.74 -7.88 -15.82
CA THR A 251 -14.92 -7.17 -14.81
C THR A 251 -14.24 -8.13 -13.85
N THR A 252 -14.89 -9.20 -13.46
CA THR A 252 -14.35 -10.22 -12.55
C THR A 252 -13.32 -11.13 -13.23
N VAL A 253 -13.54 -11.43 -14.52
CA VAL A 253 -12.55 -12.16 -15.34
C VAL A 253 -11.27 -11.32 -15.48
N ARG A 254 -11.39 -10.02 -15.71
CA ARG A 254 -10.26 -9.09 -15.80
C ARG A 254 -9.51 -8.99 -14.46
N ALA A 255 -10.22 -8.96 -13.34
CA ALA A 255 -9.61 -8.99 -12.00
C ALA A 255 -8.84 -10.30 -11.73
N ALA A 256 -9.40 -11.45 -12.12
CA ALA A 256 -8.72 -12.75 -11.97
C ALA A 256 -7.46 -12.85 -12.84
N LEU A 257 -7.48 -12.30 -14.06
CA LEU A 257 -6.29 -12.23 -14.92
C LEU A 257 -5.22 -11.31 -14.34
N SER A 258 -5.60 -10.29 -13.59
CA SER A 258 -4.66 -9.37 -12.95
C SER A 258 -3.85 -10.01 -11.82
N LEU A 259 -4.46 -10.95 -11.08
CA LEU A 259 -3.78 -11.66 -10.00
C LEU A 259 -2.57 -12.43 -10.52
N GLY A 260 -2.69 -13.09 -11.67
CA GLY A 260 -1.58 -13.81 -12.32
C GLY A 260 -0.43 -12.90 -12.79
N LEU A 261 -0.70 -11.63 -13.13
CA LEU A 261 0.35 -10.68 -13.47
C LEU A 261 1.24 -10.36 -12.27
N MET A 262 0.65 -10.09 -11.12
CA MET A 262 1.38 -9.80 -9.90
C MET A 262 2.15 -11.03 -9.40
N GLN A 263 1.49 -12.20 -9.33
CA GLN A 263 2.14 -13.45 -8.97
C GLN A 263 3.39 -13.70 -9.83
N ARG A 264 3.27 -13.59 -11.17
CA ARG A 264 4.41 -13.74 -12.09
C ARG A 264 5.47 -12.68 -11.85
N GLY A 265 5.09 -11.42 -11.59
CA GLY A 265 6.02 -10.35 -11.28
C GLY A 265 6.90 -10.66 -10.07
N TYR A 266 6.30 -11.19 -8.99
CA TYR A 266 7.04 -11.65 -7.81
C TYR A 266 7.91 -12.88 -8.10
N GLN A 267 7.37 -13.89 -8.81
CA GLN A 267 8.12 -15.11 -9.17
C GLN A 267 9.35 -14.84 -10.01
N THR A 268 9.28 -13.89 -10.93
CA THR A 268 10.42 -13.48 -11.77
C THR A 268 11.36 -12.50 -11.05
N GLY A 269 10.96 -11.99 -9.90
CA GLY A 269 11.69 -10.97 -9.17
C GLY A 269 11.62 -9.57 -9.82
N LEU A 270 10.75 -9.37 -10.80
CA LEU A 270 10.52 -8.06 -11.42
C LEU A 270 9.80 -7.10 -10.47
N VAL A 271 8.73 -7.59 -9.83
CA VAL A 271 8.01 -6.83 -8.80
C VAL A 271 8.61 -7.14 -7.45
N ARG A 272 8.84 -6.11 -6.66
CA ARG A 272 9.40 -6.15 -5.32
C ARG A 272 8.47 -5.48 -4.32
N PHE A 273 8.54 -5.92 -3.08
CA PHE A 273 7.89 -5.27 -1.95
C PHE A 273 8.95 -4.55 -1.13
N GLY A 274 9.13 -3.28 -1.44
CA GLY A 274 10.16 -2.44 -0.84
C GLY A 274 9.68 -1.75 0.42
N LEU A 275 10.52 -1.78 1.44
CA LEU A 275 10.31 -1.12 2.72
C LEU A 275 11.31 0.02 2.89
N LEU A 276 10.83 1.13 3.42
CA LEU A 276 11.65 2.26 3.80
C LEU A 276 11.18 2.82 5.14
N THR A 277 12.10 3.08 6.05
CA THR A 277 11.85 3.83 7.29
C THR A 277 12.93 4.87 7.50
N GLY A 278 12.57 5.97 8.15
CA GLY A 278 13.47 7.05 8.51
C GLY A 278 12.88 7.96 9.57
N THR A 279 13.66 8.92 10.03
CA THR A 279 13.26 9.97 10.99
C THR A 279 13.42 11.35 10.35
N ARG A 280 12.55 12.28 10.73
CA ARG A 280 12.75 13.70 10.40
C ARG A 280 13.71 14.39 11.37
#